data_15643fbfee9117025d026d8235de7efb
#
_entry.id   15643fbfee9117025d026d8235de7efb
#
_cell.length_a   1.000
_cell.length_b   1.000
_cell.length_c   1.000
_cell.angle_alpha   90.00
_cell.angle_beta   90.00
_cell.angle_gamma   90.00
#
_symmetry.space_group_name_H-M   'P 1'
#
loop_
_entity.id
_entity.type
_entity.pdbx_description
1 polymer ?
#
loop_
_entity_poly.entity_id
_entity_poly.type
_entity_poly.pdbx_seq_one_letter_code
_entity_poly.pdbx_strand_id
1 'polypeptide(L)'
;LLQIQTFVISYAGNQHHVPDRTIKQYQPMLAKRIIPCLDVRDGRVVKGINFEGLRDAGSILEQARFYNSEMADELVFLDISASIESRRTTLEEVLKVSGEVFIPLTVGGGISSVDRARDAFLHGADKVSVNTAAVSEPELISRIAERFGSQAVVVAIDVKKVEGRYIVHTHSGKKPTAYEAVEWAHRVQELGAGEILLTSMDRDGTKEGYDNEILRMISTTVHIPVIASGGAGNLEHLYKGFTDGCADAALAASIFHFRQHSIREAKEYLHERGIPVRL
;
A
#
# COMPACT_ATOMS: atom_id res chain seq x y z
N LEU A 1 -30.52 -38.10 10.31
CA LEU A 1 -30.43 -38.46 11.74
C LEU A 1 -29.29 -39.48 11.91
N LEU A 2 -28.07 -39.01 12.20
CA LEU A 2 -26.99 -39.87 12.69
C LEU A 2 -26.51 -39.25 14.01
N GLN A 3 -26.81 -39.96 15.09
CA GLN A 3 -26.31 -39.69 16.42
C GLN A 3 -24.83 -40.10 16.49
N ILE A 4 -23.96 -39.19 16.88
CA ILE A 4 -22.58 -39.50 17.27
C ILE A 4 -22.59 -39.69 18.79
N GLN A 5 -22.39 -40.93 19.22
CA GLN A 5 -22.21 -41.29 20.65
C GLN A 5 -20.82 -40.86 21.10
N THR A 6 -20.78 -40.00 22.11
CA THR A 6 -19.57 -39.59 22.82
C THR A 6 -19.16 -40.72 23.78
N PHE A 7 -18.00 -41.32 23.56
CA PHE A 7 -17.38 -42.24 24.52
C PHE A 7 -16.63 -41.43 25.58
N VAL A 8 -17.10 -41.41 26.79
CA VAL A 8 -16.38 -40.91 27.96
C VAL A 8 -15.56 -42.04 28.54
N ILE A 9 -14.24 -42.00 28.43
CA ILE A 9 -13.33 -42.89 29.16
C ILE A 9 -12.93 -42.16 30.45
N SER A 10 -13.42 -42.67 31.57
CA SER A 10 -13.01 -42.25 32.90
C SER A 10 -11.68 -42.93 33.28
N TYR A 11 -10.62 -42.15 33.44
CA TYR A 11 -9.39 -42.58 34.10
C TYR A 11 -9.30 -41.92 35.48
N ALA A 12 -9.42 -42.72 36.53
CA ALA A 12 -9.12 -42.30 37.89
C ALA A 12 -7.61 -42.48 38.15
N GLY A 13 -6.95 -41.43 38.67
CA GLY A 13 -5.72 -41.61 39.40
C GLY A 13 -4.55 -40.75 38.95
N ASN A 14 -4.19 -39.83 39.83
CA ASN A 14 -3.00 -39.03 40.05
C ASN A 14 -3.10 -37.55 39.67
N GLN A 15 -3.31 -36.77 40.73
CA GLN A 15 -3.14 -35.29 40.68
C GLN A 15 -1.65 -34.93 40.54
N HIS A 16 -1.16 -34.86 39.34
CA HIS A 16 0.02 -34.04 39.03
C HIS A 16 -0.47 -32.67 38.67
N HIS A 17 -0.15 -31.69 39.53
CA HIS A 17 -0.35 -30.28 39.31
C HIS A 17 0.41 -29.85 38.04
N VAL A 18 -0.32 -29.80 36.93
CA VAL A 18 0.20 -29.22 35.67
C VAL A 18 0.11 -27.70 35.85
N PRO A 19 1.22 -26.94 35.81
CA PRO A 19 1.13 -25.49 35.89
C PRO A 19 0.26 -25.01 34.73
N ASP A 20 -0.70 -24.18 35.06
CA ASP A 20 -1.57 -23.48 34.12
C ASP A 20 -0.71 -22.67 33.15
N ARG A 21 -0.30 -23.30 32.06
CA ARG A 21 0.23 -22.60 30.91
C ARG A 21 -0.96 -21.93 30.24
N THR A 22 -1.26 -20.72 30.67
CA THR A 22 -2.11 -19.78 29.92
C THR A 22 -1.64 -19.83 28.49
N ILE A 23 -2.33 -20.56 27.63
CA ILE A 23 -2.16 -20.50 26.18
C ILE A 23 -2.52 -19.06 25.84
N LYS A 24 -1.51 -18.18 25.73
CA LYS A 24 -1.71 -16.88 25.08
C LYS A 24 -2.35 -17.23 23.75
N GLN A 25 -3.62 -16.84 23.58
CA GLN A 25 -4.28 -16.95 22.30
C GLN A 25 -3.38 -16.27 21.28
N TYR A 26 -2.71 -17.08 20.46
CA TYR A 26 -1.91 -16.59 19.35
C TYR A 26 -2.89 -16.07 18.31
N GLN A 27 -3.24 -14.79 18.39
CA GLN A 27 -3.86 -14.11 17.27
C GLN A 27 -2.74 -13.90 16.26
N PRO A 28 -2.80 -14.54 15.09
CA PRO A 28 -1.81 -14.30 14.06
C PRO A 28 -1.97 -12.83 13.62
N MET A 29 -1.08 -11.96 14.12
CA MET A 29 -1.02 -10.60 13.62
C MET A 29 -0.43 -10.66 12.21
N LEU A 30 -1.14 -10.12 11.23
CA LEU A 30 -0.65 -9.99 9.87
C LEU A 30 0.63 -9.14 9.88
N ALA A 31 1.66 -9.61 9.17
CA ALA A 31 2.89 -8.85 9.04
C ALA A 31 2.63 -7.52 8.32
N LYS A 32 3.19 -6.46 8.88
CA LYS A 32 3.16 -5.13 8.25
C LYS A 32 4.12 -5.11 7.06
N ARG A 33 3.74 -4.45 5.97
CA ARG A 33 4.48 -4.42 4.71
C ARG A 33 5.28 -3.13 4.57
N ILE A 34 6.50 -3.23 4.06
CA ILE A 34 7.35 -2.10 3.66
C ILE A 34 7.40 -2.07 2.13
N ILE A 35 6.89 -0.98 1.56
CA ILE A 35 6.63 -0.83 0.14
C ILE A 35 7.44 0.35 -0.42
N PRO A 36 8.52 0.13 -1.19
CA PRO A 36 9.14 1.19 -1.97
C PRO A 36 8.23 1.62 -3.13
N CYS A 37 8.23 2.94 -3.42
CA CYS A 37 7.47 3.52 -4.52
C CYS A 37 8.42 4.09 -5.57
N LEU A 38 8.21 3.73 -6.82
CA LEU A 38 8.92 4.25 -7.98
C LEU A 38 8.00 5.21 -8.77
N ASP A 39 8.26 6.51 -8.69
CA ASP A 39 7.65 7.47 -9.59
C ASP A 39 8.33 7.33 -10.96
N VAL A 40 7.56 7.01 -11.99
CA VAL A 40 8.06 6.74 -13.34
C VAL A 40 7.62 7.82 -14.30
N ARG A 41 8.57 8.35 -15.07
CA ARG A 41 8.31 9.26 -16.16
C ARG A 41 9.17 8.89 -17.37
N ASP A 42 8.54 8.76 -18.53
CA ASP A 42 9.21 8.44 -19.80
C ASP A 42 10.13 7.20 -19.69
N GLY A 43 9.66 6.15 -18.97
CA GLY A 43 10.39 4.90 -18.77
C GLY A 43 11.59 4.97 -17.81
N ARG A 44 11.71 6.04 -17.03
CA ARG A 44 12.78 6.20 -16.01
C ARG A 44 12.19 6.50 -14.63
N VAL A 45 12.91 6.05 -13.61
CA VAL A 45 12.58 6.44 -12.24
C VAL A 45 12.99 7.89 -12.02
N VAL A 46 12.06 8.67 -11.52
CA VAL A 46 12.29 10.08 -11.18
C VAL A 46 11.91 10.36 -9.74
N LYS A 47 12.54 11.37 -9.14
CA LYS A 47 12.18 11.85 -7.82
C LYS A 47 12.23 13.36 -7.76
N GLY A 48 11.14 13.94 -7.23
CA GLY A 48 11.01 15.38 -6.99
C GLY A 48 10.34 15.66 -5.65
N ILE A 49 10.17 16.92 -5.34
CA ILE A 49 9.35 17.40 -4.22
C ILE A 49 8.05 17.92 -4.83
N ASN A 50 6.90 17.43 -4.37
CA ASN A 50 5.57 17.80 -4.90
C ASN A 50 5.48 17.66 -6.43
N PHE A 51 6.10 16.63 -7.02
CA PHE A 51 6.21 16.40 -8.47
C PHE A 51 6.94 17.50 -9.25
N GLU A 52 7.65 18.41 -8.57
CA GLU A 52 8.49 19.44 -9.17
C GLU A 52 9.99 19.14 -8.97
N GLY A 53 10.85 19.70 -9.83
CA GLY A 53 12.30 19.53 -9.73
C GLY A 53 12.75 18.07 -9.89
N LEU A 54 12.09 17.30 -10.76
CA LEU A 54 12.35 15.87 -10.95
C LEU A 54 13.82 15.60 -11.30
N ARG A 55 14.46 14.72 -10.53
CA ARG A 55 15.81 14.19 -10.78
C ARG A 55 15.69 12.75 -11.22
N ASP A 56 16.50 12.35 -12.19
CA ASP A 56 16.63 10.96 -12.61
C ASP A 56 17.22 10.12 -11.46
N ALA A 57 16.54 9.05 -11.10
CA ALA A 57 16.95 8.09 -10.08
C ALA A 57 17.34 6.72 -10.69
N GLY A 58 17.48 6.62 -12.01
CA GLY A 58 18.02 5.47 -12.70
C GLY A 58 16.98 4.59 -13.43
N SER A 59 17.40 3.37 -13.78
CA SER A 59 16.58 2.39 -14.47
C SER A 59 15.54 1.78 -13.54
N ILE A 60 14.31 1.63 -14.04
CA ILE A 60 13.22 0.97 -13.32
C ILE A 60 13.64 -0.46 -12.94
N LEU A 61 14.22 -1.21 -13.88
CA LEU A 61 14.62 -2.59 -13.69
C LEU A 61 15.72 -2.73 -12.62
N GLU A 62 16.73 -1.85 -12.64
CA GLU A 62 17.81 -1.86 -11.63
C GLU A 62 17.27 -1.58 -10.23
N GLN A 63 16.36 -0.60 -10.08
CA GLN A 63 15.73 -0.30 -8.81
C GLN A 63 14.84 -1.44 -8.33
N ALA A 64 14.07 -2.05 -9.22
CA ALA A 64 13.21 -3.17 -8.90
C ALA A 64 14.01 -4.40 -8.43
N ARG A 65 15.09 -4.76 -9.13
CA ARG A 65 16.02 -5.83 -8.71
C ARG A 65 16.62 -5.55 -7.33
N PHE A 66 17.03 -4.30 -7.11
CA PHE A 66 17.58 -3.89 -5.83
C PHE A 66 16.55 -4.09 -4.71
N TYR A 67 15.33 -3.58 -4.83
CA TYR A 67 14.29 -3.74 -3.80
C TYR A 67 13.86 -5.19 -3.61
N ASN A 68 13.85 -6.00 -4.67
CA ASN A 68 13.63 -7.43 -4.56
C ASN A 68 14.74 -8.12 -3.73
N SER A 69 16.01 -7.75 -3.95
CA SER A 69 17.16 -8.28 -3.16
C SER A 69 17.15 -7.80 -1.71
N GLU A 70 16.62 -6.63 -1.43
CA GLU A 70 16.43 -6.06 -0.09
C GLU A 70 15.19 -6.63 0.62
N MET A 71 14.47 -7.56 -0.02
CA MET A 71 13.27 -8.20 0.52
C MET A 71 12.11 -7.24 0.80
N ALA A 72 11.89 -6.25 -0.06
CA ALA A 72 10.67 -5.46 -0.03
C ALA A 72 9.43 -6.38 -0.08
N ASP A 73 8.33 -5.97 0.53
CA ASP A 73 7.13 -6.81 0.59
C ASP A 73 6.25 -6.64 -0.64
N GLU A 74 6.37 -5.52 -1.32
CA GLU A 74 5.65 -5.13 -2.53
C GLU A 74 6.41 -3.99 -3.19
N LEU A 75 6.16 -3.73 -4.48
CA LEU A 75 6.71 -2.61 -5.21
C LEU A 75 5.58 -1.84 -5.91
N VAL A 76 5.57 -0.51 -5.78
CA VAL A 76 4.58 0.35 -6.42
C VAL A 76 5.25 1.16 -7.53
N PHE A 77 4.67 1.11 -8.74
CA PHE A 77 5.00 1.97 -9.86
C PHE A 77 3.90 2.99 -10.06
N LEU A 78 4.24 4.27 -9.96
CA LEU A 78 3.32 5.37 -10.27
C LEU A 78 3.77 6.07 -11.55
N ASP A 79 3.07 5.80 -12.65
CA ASP A 79 3.29 6.52 -13.91
C ASP A 79 2.76 7.95 -13.79
N ILE A 80 3.67 8.90 -13.72
CA ILE A 80 3.37 10.34 -13.69
C ILE A 80 3.46 10.99 -15.07
N SER A 81 3.55 10.17 -16.14
CA SER A 81 3.65 10.63 -17.52
C SER A 81 2.36 11.27 -18.01
N ALA A 82 2.46 12.33 -18.79
CA ALA A 82 1.30 13.04 -19.34
C ALA A 82 0.78 12.45 -20.66
N SER A 83 1.59 11.67 -21.40
CA SER A 83 1.27 11.20 -22.74
C SER A 83 0.89 9.71 -22.79
N ILE A 84 0.18 9.31 -23.86
CA ILE A 84 -0.17 7.91 -24.13
C ILE A 84 1.09 7.11 -24.48
N GLU A 85 2.02 7.72 -25.21
CA GLU A 85 3.26 7.08 -25.65
C GLU A 85 4.18 6.75 -24.46
N SER A 86 4.38 7.71 -23.56
CA SER A 86 5.15 7.50 -22.32
C SER A 86 4.56 6.38 -21.47
N ARG A 87 3.23 6.28 -21.40
CA ARG A 87 2.54 5.21 -20.67
C ARG A 87 2.77 3.83 -21.25
N ARG A 88 2.80 3.72 -22.60
CA ARG A 88 3.13 2.45 -23.26
C ARG A 88 4.56 2.02 -22.91
N THR A 89 5.49 2.94 -22.89
CA THR A 89 6.87 2.70 -22.46
C THR A 89 6.91 2.20 -21.01
N THR A 90 6.11 2.79 -20.11
CA THR A 90 6.04 2.32 -18.71
C THR A 90 5.52 0.89 -18.60
N LEU A 91 4.49 0.49 -19.36
CA LEU A 91 3.99 -0.88 -19.35
C LEU A 91 5.03 -1.89 -19.92
N GLU A 92 5.77 -1.51 -20.95
CA GLU A 92 6.87 -2.32 -21.47
C GLU A 92 7.98 -2.54 -20.41
N GLU A 93 8.28 -1.53 -19.59
CA GLU A 93 9.22 -1.67 -18.47
C GLU A 93 8.64 -2.55 -17.35
N VAL A 94 7.34 -2.41 -17.02
CA VAL A 94 6.66 -3.29 -16.05
C VAL A 94 6.77 -4.75 -16.49
N LEU A 95 6.58 -5.06 -17.78
CA LEU A 95 6.72 -6.41 -18.31
C LEU A 95 8.15 -6.95 -18.13
N LYS A 96 9.18 -6.14 -18.34
CA LYS A 96 10.58 -6.55 -18.10
C LYS A 96 10.81 -6.83 -16.62
N VAL A 97 10.30 -5.97 -15.74
CA VAL A 97 10.45 -6.11 -14.29
C VAL A 97 9.75 -7.37 -13.78
N SER A 98 8.51 -7.63 -14.22
CA SER A 98 7.73 -8.80 -13.79
C SER A 98 8.38 -10.15 -14.16
N GLY A 99 9.25 -10.15 -15.16
CA GLY A 99 10.06 -11.34 -15.51
C GLY A 99 11.25 -11.58 -14.58
N GLU A 100 11.61 -10.65 -13.72
CA GLU A 100 12.84 -10.70 -12.93
C GLU A 100 12.68 -10.48 -11.42
N VAL A 101 11.54 -9.92 -10.98
CA VAL A 101 11.23 -9.74 -9.56
C VAL A 101 10.06 -10.60 -9.15
N PHE A 102 10.08 -11.07 -7.91
CA PHE A 102 9.10 -12.04 -7.37
C PHE A 102 8.28 -11.46 -6.21
N ILE A 103 8.33 -10.14 -6.03
CA ILE A 103 7.47 -9.42 -5.10
C ILE A 103 6.28 -8.81 -5.85
N PRO A 104 5.10 -8.70 -5.23
CA PRO A 104 3.92 -8.14 -5.88
C PRO A 104 4.17 -6.75 -6.45
N LEU A 105 3.67 -6.51 -7.67
CA LEU A 105 3.77 -5.24 -8.38
C LEU A 105 2.41 -4.55 -8.42
N THR A 106 2.34 -3.33 -7.87
CA THR A 106 1.19 -2.43 -8.03
C THR A 106 1.52 -1.37 -9.07
N VAL A 107 0.69 -1.25 -10.10
CA VAL A 107 0.86 -0.24 -11.16
C VAL A 107 -0.24 0.80 -11.06
N GLY A 108 0.16 2.06 -10.92
CA GLY A 108 -0.72 3.22 -10.88
C GLY A 108 -0.36 4.26 -11.93
N GLY A 109 -1.23 5.25 -12.06
CA GLY A 109 -1.07 6.30 -13.07
C GLY A 109 -1.87 6.02 -14.33
N GLY A 110 -2.90 6.86 -14.57
CA GLY A 110 -3.71 6.83 -15.77
C GLY A 110 -4.60 5.59 -15.99
N ILE A 111 -4.82 4.76 -14.98
CA ILE A 111 -5.80 3.67 -15.01
C ILE A 111 -7.20 4.29 -14.96
N SER A 112 -7.85 4.40 -16.13
CA SER A 112 -9.13 5.10 -16.28
C SER A 112 -10.22 4.24 -16.91
N SER A 113 -9.98 2.96 -17.11
CA SER A 113 -10.97 1.99 -17.61
C SER A 113 -10.56 0.57 -17.24
N VAL A 114 -11.52 -0.35 -17.33
CA VAL A 114 -11.29 -1.79 -17.14
C VAL A 114 -10.27 -2.33 -18.15
N ASP A 115 -10.27 -1.83 -19.39
CA ASP A 115 -9.30 -2.26 -20.39
C ASP A 115 -7.88 -1.81 -20.06
N ARG A 116 -7.70 -0.60 -19.53
CA ARG A 116 -6.38 -0.16 -19.04
C ARG A 116 -5.89 -0.95 -17.84
N ALA A 117 -6.78 -1.32 -16.92
CA ALA A 117 -6.45 -2.24 -15.84
C ALA A 117 -6.03 -3.61 -16.39
N ARG A 118 -6.79 -4.15 -17.36
CA ARG A 118 -6.43 -5.40 -18.04
C ARG A 118 -5.04 -5.33 -18.70
N ASP A 119 -4.74 -4.23 -19.39
CA ASP A 119 -3.44 -4.06 -20.04
C ASP A 119 -2.30 -4.06 -19.00
N ALA A 120 -2.47 -3.43 -17.84
CA ALA A 120 -1.49 -3.47 -16.76
C ALA A 120 -1.28 -4.93 -16.25
N PHE A 121 -2.36 -5.68 -16.03
CA PHE A 121 -2.26 -7.09 -15.62
C PHE A 121 -1.59 -7.98 -16.68
N LEU A 122 -1.87 -7.76 -17.95
CA LEU A 122 -1.21 -8.49 -19.04
C LEU A 122 0.30 -8.19 -19.14
N HIS A 123 0.74 -7.05 -18.61
CA HIS A 123 2.15 -6.69 -18.53
C HIS A 123 2.79 -7.09 -17.17
N GLY A 124 2.08 -7.84 -16.34
CA GLY A 124 2.64 -8.44 -15.12
C GLY A 124 2.39 -7.65 -13.84
N ALA A 125 1.47 -6.69 -13.83
CA ALA A 125 0.99 -6.12 -12.58
C ALA A 125 0.16 -7.14 -11.79
N ASP A 126 0.33 -7.20 -10.47
CA ASP A 126 -0.52 -7.96 -9.56
C ASP A 126 -1.71 -7.13 -9.08
N LYS A 127 -1.52 -5.82 -8.99
CA LYS A 127 -2.55 -4.85 -8.59
C LYS A 127 -2.50 -3.60 -9.48
N VAL A 128 -3.63 -2.94 -9.58
CA VAL A 128 -3.71 -1.61 -10.21
C VAL A 128 -4.15 -0.56 -9.20
N SER A 129 -3.56 0.64 -9.29
CA SER A 129 -3.96 1.77 -8.44
C SER A 129 -4.76 2.78 -9.24
N VAL A 130 -5.96 3.09 -8.77
CA VAL A 130 -6.88 4.07 -9.35
C VAL A 130 -7.09 5.26 -8.42
N ASN A 131 -7.12 6.47 -8.95
CA ASN A 131 -7.35 7.70 -8.18
C ASN A 131 -8.41 8.58 -8.90
N THR A 132 -8.00 9.53 -9.73
CA THR A 132 -8.89 10.50 -10.39
C THR A 132 -10.07 9.84 -11.11
N ALA A 133 -9.83 8.73 -11.80
CA ALA A 133 -10.89 8.01 -12.50
C ALA A 133 -11.93 7.40 -11.55
N ALA A 134 -11.49 6.89 -10.40
CA ALA A 134 -12.39 6.36 -9.37
C ALA A 134 -13.28 7.46 -8.76
N VAL A 135 -12.76 8.67 -8.58
CA VAL A 135 -13.56 9.82 -8.12
C VAL A 135 -14.55 10.27 -9.18
N SER A 136 -14.16 10.27 -10.45
CA SER A 136 -15.01 10.70 -11.56
C SER A 136 -16.10 9.69 -11.91
N GLU A 137 -15.80 8.40 -11.79
CA GLU A 137 -16.68 7.26 -12.08
C GLU A 137 -16.47 6.16 -11.03
N PRO A 138 -17.11 6.27 -9.84
CA PRO A 138 -16.88 5.33 -8.74
C PRO A 138 -17.14 3.86 -9.08
N GLU A 139 -18.08 3.59 -9.96
CA GLU A 139 -18.42 2.25 -10.45
C GLU A 139 -17.27 1.57 -11.21
N LEU A 140 -16.23 2.31 -11.62
CA LEU A 140 -15.02 1.74 -12.18
C LEU A 140 -14.34 0.78 -11.19
N ILE A 141 -14.36 1.10 -9.89
CA ILE A 141 -13.82 0.24 -8.82
C ILE A 141 -14.52 -1.12 -8.86
N SER A 142 -15.86 -1.13 -8.84
CA SER A 142 -16.66 -2.37 -8.85
C SER A 142 -16.41 -3.18 -10.11
N ARG A 143 -16.37 -2.55 -11.29
CA ARG A 143 -16.14 -3.26 -12.55
C ARG A 143 -14.74 -3.90 -12.62
N ILE A 144 -13.71 -3.25 -12.06
CA ILE A 144 -12.36 -3.85 -11.99
C ILE A 144 -12.37 -5.00 -10.97
N ALA A 145 -12.96 -4.78 -9.79
CA ALA A 145 -13.04 -5.79 -8.74
C ALA A 145 -13.82 -7.04 -9.15
N GLU A 146 -14.96 -6.89 -9.85
CA GLU A 146 -15.75 -7.99 -10.39
C GLU A 146 -14.98 -8.82 -11.40
N ARG A 147 -14.12 -8.19 -12.20
CA ARG A 147 -13.40 -8.86 -13.28
C ARG A 147 -12.09 -9.50 -12.84
N PHE A 148 -11.38 -8.89 -11.89
CA PHE A 148 -10.02 -9.28 -11.51
C PHE A 148 -9.87 -9.65 -10.02
N GLY A 149 -10.92 -9.47 -9.24
CA GLY A 149 -10.92 -9.65 -7.79
C GLY A 149 -10.62 -8.35 -7.04
N SER A 150 -11.22 -8.18 -5.85
CA SER A 150 -11.00 -7.01 -4.99
C SER A 150 -9.53 -6.82 -4.64
N GLN A 151 -8.78 -7.90 -4.37
CA GLN A 151 -7.35 -7.88 -4.03
C GLN A 151 -6.47 -7.25 -5.13
N ALA A 152 -6.98 -7.14 -6.37
CA ALA A 152 -6.26 -6.51 -7.48
C ALA A 152 -6.51 -4.99 -7.58
N VAL A 153 -7.37 -4.41 -6.73
CA VAL A 153 -7.78 -3.01 -6.80
C VAL A 153 -7.27 -2.23 -5.59
N VAL A 154 -6.35 -1.31 -5.83
CA VAL A 154 -5.89 -0.31 -4.85
C VAL A 154 -6.54 1.03 -5.22
N VAL A 155 -7.23 1.67 -4.28
CA VAL A 155 -7.71 3.03 -4.49
C VAL A 155 -6.76 4.02 -3.83
N ALA A 156 -6.10 4.84 -4.63
CA ALA A 156 -5.27 5.93 -4.13
C ALA A 156 -6.14 7.13 -3.75
N ILE A 157 -5.95 7.62 -2.54
CA ILE A 157 -6.67 8.76 -1.97
C ILE A 157 -5.65 9.82 -1.56
N ASP A 158 -5.57 10.90 -2.33
CA ASP A 158 -4.75 12.06 -1.98
C ASP A 158 -5.61 13.01 -1.15
N VAL A 159 -5.14 13.37 0.05
CA VAL A 159 -5.88 14.22 0.98
C VAL A 159 -5.12 15.46 1.34
N LYS A 160 -5.86 16.55 1.53
CA LYS A 160 -5.34 17.80 2.08
C LYS A 160 -6.23 18.32 3.19
N LYS A 161 -5.64 18.84 4.28
CA LYS A 161 -6.39 19.43 5.37
C LYS A 161 -6.79 20.87 5.01
N VAL A 162 -8.09 21.12 4.87
CA VAL A 162 -8.65 22.43 4.54
C VAL A 162 -9.67 22.79 5.61
N GLU A 163 -9.46 23.88 6.32
CA GLU A 163 -10.36 24.36 7.40
C GLU A 163 -10.70 23.26 8.42
N GLY A 164 -9.71 22.46 8.79
CA GLY A 164 -9.85 21.36 9.77
C GLY A 164 -10.45 20.05 9.22
N ARG A 165 -10.85 19.99 7.97
CA ARG A 165 -11.40 18.81 7.28
C ARG A 165 -10.40 18.24 6.30
N TYR A 166 -10.35 16.92 6.15
CA TYR A 166 -9.52 16.25 5.14
C TYR A 166 -10.32 16.05 3.86
N ILE A 167 -9.98 16.82 2.84
CA ILE A 167 -10.65 16.82 1.53
C ILE A 167 -9.86 15.99 0.53
N VAL A 168 -10.56 15.12 -0.21
CA VAL A 168 -9.98 14.32 -1.29
C VAL A 168 -9.63 15.22 -2.47
N HIS A 169 -8.44 15.03 -3.02
CA HIS A 169 -7.94 15.74 -4.20
C HIS A 169 -7.70 14.77 -5.35
N THR A 170 -7.79 15.29 -6.56
CA THR A 170 -7.54 14.58 -7.82
C THR A 170 -6.53 15.31 -8.69
N HIS A 171 -6.18 14.72 -9.86
CA HIS A 171 -5.25 15.32 -10.83
C HIS A 171 -3.90 15.67 -10.18
N SER A 172 -3.28 14.68 -9.50
CA SER A 172 -2.02 14.88 -8.76
C SER A 172 -2.13 16.00 -7.72
N GLY A 173 -3.20 16.01 -6.96
CA GLY A 173 -3.44 16.98 -5.91
C GLY A 173 -3.95 18.37 -6.33
N LYS A 174 -4.09 18.63 -7.63
CA LYS A 174 -4.40 19.98 -8.15
C LYS A 174 -5.87 20.37 -8.01
N LYS A 175 -6.80 19.40 -7.89
CA LYS A 175 -8.23 19.68 -7.93
C LYS A 175 -8.91 19.09 -6.68
N PRO A 176 -9.44 19.92 -5.77
CA PRO A 176 -10.26 19.44 -4.66
C PRO A 176 -11.58 18.84 -5.17
N THR A 177 -12.13 17.91 -4.41
CA THR A 177 -13.41 17.29 -4.65
C THR A 177 -14.42 17.71 -3.58
N ALA A 178 -15.66 17.24 -3.69
CA ALA A 178 -16.67 17.41 -2.64
C ALA A 178 -16.58 16.33 -1.53
N TYR A 179 -15.70 15.32 -1.69
CA TYR A 179 -15.62 14.20 -0.75
C TYR A 179 -14.70 14.51 0.42
N GLU A 180 -15.17 14.22 1.63
CA GLU A 180 -14.30 14.07 2.79
C GLU A 180 -13.61 12.69 2.77
N ALA A 181 -12.39 12.64 3.28
CA ALA A 181 -11.51 11.47 3.13
C ALA A 181 -12.11 10.19 3.76
N VAL A 182 -12.70 10.30 4.96
CA VAL A 182 -13.27 9.14 5.67
C VAL A 182 -14.51 8.61 4.94
N GLU A 183 -15.39 9.51 4.50
CA GLU A 183 -16.57 9.14 3.71
C GLU A 183 -16.18 8.44 2.41
N TRP A 184 -15.20 9.00 1.70
CA TRP A 184 -14.71 8.40 0.47
C TRP A 184 -14.05 7.04 0.70
N ALA A 185 -13.27 6.88 1.78
CA ALA A 185 -12.67 5.60 2.15
C ALA A 185 -13.71 4.51 2.39
N HIS A 186 -14.82 4.83 3.07
CA HIS A 186 -15.95 3.91 3.20
C HIS A 186 -16.54 3.52 1.86
N ARG A 187 -16.84 4.51 1.03
CA ARG A 187 -17.44 4.29 -0.27
C ARG A 187 -16.59 3.42 -1.19
N VAL A 188 -15.27 3.62 -1.22
CA VAL A 188 -14.39 2.79 -2.06
C VAL A 188 -14.33 1.34 -1.58
N GLN A 189 -14.37 1.11 -0.26
CA GLN A 189 -14.50 -0.24 0.29
C GLN A 189 -15.81 -0.91 -0.14
N GLU A 190 -16.94 -0.22 -0.03
CA GLU A 190 -18.26 -0.74 -0.45
C GLU A 190 -18.31 -1.06 -1.95
N LEU A 191 -17.57 -0.29 -2.76
CA LEU A 191 -17.44 -0.52 -4.20
C LEU A 191 -16.50 -1.69 -4.55
N GLY A 192 -15.87 -2.32 -3.56
CA GLY A 192 -15.05 -3.52 -3.75
C GLY A 192 -13.55 -3.26 -3.89
N ALA A 193 -13.06 -2.10 -3.46
CA ALA A 193 -11.61 -1.90 -3.32
C ALA A 193 -11.02 -2.94 -2.36
N GLY A 194 -9.87 -3.50 -2.68
CA GLY A 194 -9.14 -4.43 -1.82
C GLY A 194 -8.16 -3.74 -0.91
N GLU A 195 -7.76 -2.49 -1.21
CA GLU A 195 -6.76 -1.75 -0.45
C GLU A 195 -6.86 -0.24 -0.71
N ILE A 196 -6.48 0.56 0.26
CA ILE A 196 -6.39 2.02 0.15
C ILE A 196 -4.93 2.45 0.23
N LEU A 197 -4.48 3.26 -0.72
CA LEU A 197 -3.20 3.98 -0.67
C LEU A 197 -3.49 5.44 -0.28
N LEU A 198 -3.26 5.78 0.99
CA LEU A 198 -3.58 7.10 1.55
C LEU A 198 -2.35 8.00 1.54
N THR A 199 -2.39 9.07 0.76
CA THR A 199 -1.32 10.08 0.67
C THR A 199 -1.77 11.40 1.28
N SER A 200 -1.10 11.85 2.35
CA SER A 200 -1.25 13.22 2.85
C SER A 200 -0.41 14.18 2.02
N MET A 201 -1.05 15.07 1.29
CA MET A 201 -0.39 16.11 0.48
C MET A 201 0.35 17.13 1.35
N ASP A 202 -0.15 17.37 2.57
CA ASP A 202 0.48 18.30 3.51
C ASP A 202 1.80 17.74 4.06
N ARG A 203 1.98 16.41 4.01
CA ARG A 203 3.18 15.72 4.46
C ARG A 203 4.10 15.27 3.34
N ASP A 204 3.57 15.11 2.13
CA ASP A 204 4.37 14.58 1.02
C ASP A 204 5.59 15.47 0.71
N GLY A 205 6.76 14.83 0.63
CA GLY A 205 8.05 15.49 0.43
C GLY A 205 8.64 16.21 1.65
N THR A 206 7.91 16.43 2.74
CA THR A 206 8.39 17.18 3.93
C THR A 206 9.41 16.42 4.76
N LYS A 207 9.38 15.08 4.76
CA LYS A 207 10.17 14.20 5.63
C LYS A 207 9.88 14.37 7.14
N GLU A 208 8.71 14.89 7.50
CA GLU A 208 8.28 15.13 8.89
C GLU A 208 7.41 14.01 9.48
N GLY A 209 7.24 12.91 8.74
CA GLY A 209 6.42 11.76 9.11
C GLY A 209 5.06 11.76 8.42
N TYR A 210 4.42 10.58 8.45
CA TYR A 210 3.06 10.42 7.95
C TYR A 210 2.07 11.30 8.73
N ASP A 211 0.95 11.63 8.10
CA ASP A 211 -0.17 12.26 8.79
C ASP A 211 -0.96 11.18 9.56
N ASN A 212 -0.48 10.87 10.78
CA ASN A 212 -1.03 9.81 11.59
C ASN A 212 -2.47 10.08 12.06
N GLU A 213 -2.92 11.35 12.05
CA GLU A 213 -4.29 11.72 12.39
C GLU A 213 -5.27 11.12 11.37
N ILE A 214 -5.15 11.51 10.10
CA ILE A 214 -6.05 11.00 9.06
C ILE A 214 -5.83 9.50 8.79
N LEU A 215 -4.59 9.04 8.88
CA LEU A 215 -4.25 7.64 8.72
C LEU A 215 -5.00 6.78 9.74
N ARG A 216 -4.98 7.16 11.02
CA ARG A 216 -5.72 6.48 12.07
C ARG A 216 -7.23 6.55 11.84
N MET A 217 -7.76 7.73 11.49
CA MET A 217 -9.19 7.91 11.22
C MET A 217 -9.68 6.91 10.16
N ILE A 218 -8.95 6.74 9.07
CA ILE A 218 -9.33 5.81 8.00
C ILE A 218 -9.05 4.37 8.42
N SER A 219 -7.84 4.04 8.90
CA SER A 219 -7.45 2.66 9.23
C SER A 219 -8.31 2.01 10.30
N THR A 220 -8.92 2.81 11.20
CA THR A 220 -9.84 2.27 12.23
C THR A 220 -11.29 2.20 11.79
N THR A 221 -11.61 2.73 10.60
CA THR A 221 -12.98 2.86 10.10
C THR A 221 -13.28 1.89 8.97
N VAL A 222 -12.29 1.56 8.13
CA VAL A 222 -12.42 0.57 7.06
C VAL A 222 -11.90 -0.79 7.50
N HIS A 223 -12.31 -1.86 6.79
CA HIS A 223 -11.89 -3.26 7.05
C HIS A 223 -10.89 -3.78 6.00
N ILE A 224 -10.55 -2.97 5.02
CA ILE A 224 -9.51 -3.26 4.02
C ILE A 224 -8.19 -2.62 4.43
N PRO A 225 -7.03 -3.20 4.04
CA PRO A 225 -5.73 -2.66 4.37
C PRO A 225 -5.54 -1.21 3.93
N VAL A 226 -4.85 -0.43 4.76
CA VAL A 226 -4.48 0.96 4.46
C VAL A 226 -2.97 1.11 4.40
N ILE A 227 -2.47 1.62 3.28
CA ILE A 227 -1.07 1.93 3.03
C ILE A 227 -0.82 3.40 3.36
N ALA A 228 0.06 3.67 4.32
CA ALA A 228 0.51 5.03 4.64
C ALA A 228 1.45 5.57 3.56
N SER A 229 1.20 6.78 3.07
CA SER A 229 2.02 7.47 2.07
C SER A 229 2.14 8.97 2.35
N GLY A 230 3.28 9.55 1.95
CA GLY A 230 3.59 10.97 2.10
C GLY A 230 4.21 11.33 3.46
N GLY A 231 5.49 11.80 3.45
CA GLY A 231 6.16 12.34 4.62
C GLY A 231 7.21 11.48 5.31
N ALA A 232 7.39 10.21 4.93
CA ALA A 232 8.41 9.35 5.53
C ALA A 232 9.83 9.94 5.33
N GLY A 233 10.52 10.22 6.44
CA GLY A 233 11.86 10.80 6.44
C GLY A 233 12.91 9.98 7.20
N ASN A 234 12.47 9.04 8.05
CA ASN A 234 13.33 8.14 8.82
C ASN A 234 12.54 6.90 9.29
N LEU A 235 13.20 5.97 9.97
CA LEU A 235 12.61 4.70 10.43
C LEU A 235 11.57 4.88 11.53
N GLU A 236 11.73 5.89 12.40
CA GLU A 236 10.74 6.22 13.44
C GLU A 236 9.40 6.63 12.83
N HIS A 237 9.41 7.28 11.66
CA HIS A 237 8.17 7.64 10.96
C HIS A 237 7.41 6.40 10.49
N LEU A 238 8.11 5.35 10.04
CA LEU A 238 7.48 4.07 9.70
C LEU A 238 6.84 3.43 10.94
N TYR A 239 7.59 3.40 12.05
CA TYR A 239 7.09 2.87 13.32
C TYR A 239 5.81 3.60 13.78
N LYS A 240 5.80 4.94 13.77
CA LYS A 240 4.62 5.75 14.12
C LYS A 240 3.45 5.56 13.15
N GLY A 241 3.71 5.34 11.87
CA GLY A 241 2.67 5.00 10.90
C GLY A 241 1.92 3.73 11.30
N PHE A 242 2.62 2.73 11.85
CA PHE A 242 2.00 1.49 12.32
C PHE A 242 1.36 1.60 13.71
N THR A 243 1.96 2.34 14.64
CA THR A 243 1.47 2.45 16.03
C THR A 243 0.42 3.53 16.19
N ASP A 244 0.73 4.74 15.78
CA ASP A 244 -0.14 5.89 15.94
C ASP A 244 -1.17 5.98 14.82
N GLY A 245 -0.74 5.70 13.57
CA GLY A 245 -1.57 5.73 12.38
C GLY A 245 -2.39 4.46 12.15
N CYS A 246 -2.05 3.33 12.78
CA CYS A 246 -2.69 2.02 12.60
C CYS A 246 -2.63 1.48 11.16
N ALA A 247 -1.66 1.89 10.36
CA ALA A 247 -1.51 1.42 8.98
C ALA A 247 -1.20 -0.08 8.89
N ASP A 248 -1.51 -0.69 7.75
CA ASP A 248 -1.18 -2.08 7.42
C ASP A 248 0.07 -2.20 6.56
N ALA A 249 0.43 -1.11 5.88
CA ALA A 249 1.65 -1.00 5.12
C ALA A 249 2.20 0.43 5.16
N ALA A 250 3.51 0.57 4.97
CA ALA A 250 4.20 1.85 4.88
C ALA A 250 4.87 1.97 3.51
N LEU A 251 4.42 2.94 2.72
CA LEU A 251 5.01 3.29 1.44
C LEU A 251 5.99 4.44 1.64
N ALA A 252 7.20 4.27 1.15
CA ALA A 252 8.23 5.30 1.17
C ALA A 252 9.08 5.26 -0.11
N ALA A 253 9.61 6.41 -0.48
CA ALA A 253 10.42 6.56 -1.67
C ALA A 253 11.83 7.09 -1.34
N SER A 254 11.94 8.35 -0.94
CA SER A 254 13.21 9.06 -0.83
C SER A 254 14.22 8.42 0.14
N ILE A 255 13.77 7.92 1.30
CA ILE A 255 14.64 7.29 2.30
C ILE A 255 15.31 6.02 1.77
N PHE A 256 14.65 5.31 0.85
CA PHE A 256 15.15 4.10 0.21
C PHE A 256 15.92 4.40 -1.08
N HIS A 257 15.41 5.30 -1.94
CA HIS A 257 16.07 5.65 -3.21
C HIS A 257 17.46 6.26 -3.02
N PHE A 258 17.60 7.15 -2.02
CA PHE A 258 18.88 7.77 -1.71
C PHE A 258 19.72 6.95 -0.73
N ARG A 259 19.34 5.69 -0.48
CA ARG A 259 20.06 4.75 0.39
C ARG A 259 20.38 5.32 1.76
N GLN A 260 19.50 6.17 2.29
CA GLN A 260 19.60 6.66 3.67
C GLN A 260 19.34 5.50 4.65
N HIS A 261 18.40 4.61 4.26
CA HIS A 261 18.11 3.35 4.92
C HIS A 261 17.84 2.26 3.88
N SER A 262 18.19 1.01 4.22
CA SER A 262 17.76 -0.16 3.45
C SER A 262 16.37 -0.65 3.91
N ILE A 263 15.71 -1.46 3.09
CA ILE A 263 14.46 -2.13 3.48
C ILE A 263 14.73 -3.08 4.66
N ARG A 264 15.87 -3.78 4.63
CA ARG A 264 16.28 -4.68 5.71
C ARG A 264 16.43 -3.95 7.03
N GLU A 265 17.18 -2.84 7.08
CA GLU A 265 17.32 -2.01 8.28
C GLU A 265 15.95 -1.53 8.80
N ALA A 266 15.04 -1.15 7.91
CA ALA A 266 13.69 -0.73 8.28
C ALA A 266 12.91 -1.88 8.96
N LYS A 267 12.98 -3.08 8.41
CA LYS A 267 12.33 -4.27 8.98
C LYS A 267 12.95 -4.69 10.32
N GLU A 268 14.28 -4.70 10.43
CA GLU A 268 14.99 -5.00 11.68
C GLU A 268 14.61 -4.00 12.77
N TYR A 269 14.63 -2.70 12.46
CA TYR A 269 14.22 -1.63 13.36
C TYR A 269 12.79 -1.79 13.89
N LEU A 270 11.85 -2.17 13.01
CA LEU A 270 10.46 -2.40 13.35
C LEU A 270 10.27 -3.68 14.19
N HIS A 271 10.97 -4.76 13.81
CA HIS A 271 10.92 -6.02 14.51
C HIS A 271 11.42 -5.90 15.97
N GLU A 272 12.54 -5.20 16.19
CA GLU A 272 13.08 -4.92 17.53
C GLU A 272 12.09 -4.15 18.42
N ARG A 273 11.14 -3.41 17.81
CA ARG A 273 10.09 -2.63 18.50
C ARG A 273 8.75 -3.35 18.57
N GLY A 274 8.75 -4.65 18.25
CA GLY A 274 7.56 -5.51 18.37
C GLY A 274 6.54 -5.37 17.23
N ILE A 275 6.88 -4.69 16.12
CA ILE A 275 6.05 -4.66 14.93
C ILE A 275 6.26 -5.96 14.13
N PRO A 276 5.22 -6.73 13.84
CA PRO A 276 5.36 -7.94 13.04
C PRO A 276 5.69 -7.59 11.60
N VAL A 277 6.86 -7.97 11.12
CA VAL A 277 7.34 -7.82 9.74
C VAL A 277 7.96 -9.12 9.26
N ARG A 278 8.05 -9.31 7.96
CA ARG A 278 8.73 -10.44 7.34
C ARG A 278 10.22 -10.12 7.20
N LEU A 279 11.09 -10.77 7.96
CA LEU A 279 12.56 -10.65 7.86
C LEU A 279 13.12 -11.55 6.77
#